data_7fae492134f9082571b5f7d4396aadc5
#
_entry.id   7fae492134f9082571b5f7d4396aadc5
#
_cell.length_a   1.000
_cell.length_b   1.000
_cell.length_c   1.000
_cell.angle_alpha   90.00
_cell.angle_beta   90.00
_cell.angle_gamma   90.00
#
_symmetry.space_group_name_H-M   'P 1'
#
loop_
_entity.id
_entity.type
_entity.pdbx_description
1 polymer ?
#
loop_
_entity_poly.entity_id
_entity_poly.type
_entity_poly.pdbx_seq_one_letter_code
_entity_poly.pdbx_strand_id
1 'polypeptide(L)'
;VLLDTVMQPEVLEQQMQQINDIYFKVFDELYDIIREGDEMAFCYFSSWAPGKMSKLQSDISTMISEDDYRRFVQPFIREQCQKIDYTLYHLDGVGAMHHLPALLEIEELNAIQWTPGVGEPQGGSPKWYDLYKKILTGGKSIMACWVTLDELKPLLDHIGADGVHLEM
;
A
#
# COMPACT_ATOMS: atom_id res chain seq x y z
N VAL A 1 19.54 -0.25 -9.22
CA VAL A 1 18.26 0.48 -9.20
C VAL A 1 18.48 1.95 -8.84
N LEU A 2 18.94 2.33 -7.63
CA LEU A 2 19.09 3.76 -7.26
C LEU A 2 20.01 4.57 -8.18
N LEU A 3 21.12 4.00 -8.65
CA LEU A 3 21.98 4.67 -9.63
C LEU A 3 21.33 4.74 -11.00
N ASP A 4 20.49 3.78 -11.34
CA ASP A 4 19.87 3.68 -12.66
C ASP A 4 18.78 4.74 -12.86
N THR A 5 18.15 5.25 -11.78
CA THR A 5 17.22 6.38 -11.89
C THR A 5 17.87 7.62 -12.54
N VAL A 6 19.18 7.79 -12.34
CA VAL A 6 19.96 8.91 -12.88
C VAL A 6 20.76 8.51 -14.11
N MET A 7 21.39 7.34 -14.11
CA MET A 7 22.36 6.95 -15.13
C MET A 7 21.70 6.30 -16.34
N GLN A 8 20.60 5.57 -16.17
CA GLN A 8 19.94 4.80 -17.22
C GLN A 8 18.41 4.75 -17.01
N PRO A 9 17.73 5.89 -16.88
CA PRO A 9 16.31 5.93 -16.50
C PRO A 9 15.40 5.17 -17.46
N GLU A 10 15.63 5.24 -18.76
CA GLU A 10 14.83 4.56 -19.77
C GLU A 10 15.01 3.04 -19.72
N VAL A 11 16.22 2.57 -19.40
CA VAL A 11 16.49 1.14 -19.22
C VAL A 11 15.79 0.64 -17.96
N LEU A 12 15.82 1.43 -16.88
CA LEU A 12 15.12 1.10 -15.65
C LEU A 12 13.59 0.99 -15.89
N GLU A 13 13.00 1.94 -16.58
CA GLU A 13 11.57 1.90 -16.94
C GLU A 13 11.20 0.63 -17.71
N GLN A 14 12.01 0.26 -18.71
CA GLN A 14 11.80 -0.97 -19.48
C GLN A 14 11.90 -2.23 -18.61
N GLN A 15 12.88 -2.29 -17.71
CA GLN A 15 13.03 -3.41 -16.78
C GLN A 15 11.86 -3.50 -15.80
N MET A 16 11.40 -2.38 -15.27
CA MET A 16 10.24 -2.32 -14.39
C MET A 16 8.98 -2.80 -15.11
N GLN A 17 8.77 -2.40 -16.38
CA GLN A 17 7.64 -2.90 -17.18
C GLN A 17 7.72 -4.42 -17.37
N GLN A 18 8.89 -4.97 -17.72
CA GLN A 18 9.06 -6.41 -17.87
C GLN A 18 8.75 -7.18 -16.58
N ILE A 19 9.20 -6.66 -15.43
CA ILE A 19 8.91 -7.25 -14.13
C ILE A 19 7.41 -7.20 -13.83
N ASN A 20 6.77 -6.06 -14.11
CA ASN A 20 5.33 -5.91 -13.90
C ASN A 20 4.50 -6.85 -14.78
N ASP A 21 4.91 -7.07 -16.04
CA ASP A 21 4.26 -8.04 -16.93
C ASP A 21 4.40 -9.48 -16.42
N ILE A 22 5.56 -9.83 -15.86
CA ILE A 22 5.80 -11.14 -15.23
C ILE A 22 4.96 -11.27 -13.95
N TYR A 23 4.88 -10.20 -13.15
CA TYR A 23 4.08 -10.18 -11.93
C TYR A 23 2.63 -10.59 -12.21
N PHE A 24 1.98 -10.03 -13.24
CA PHE A 24 0.59 -10.38 -13.57
C PHE A 24 0.42 -11.84 -13.96
N LYS A 25 1.36 -12.41 -14.73
CA LYS A 25 1.31 -13.83 -15.10
C LYS A 25 1.40 -14.72 -13.85
N VAL A 26 2.36 -14.44 -12.99
CA VAL A 26 2.54 -15.21 -11.75
C VAL A 26 1.34 -15.04 -10.82
N PHE A 27 0.82 -13.80 -10.70
CA PHE A 27 -0.33 -13.50 -9.86
C PHE A 27 -1.58 -14.26 -10.32
N ASP A 28 -1.87 -14.29 -11.63
CA ASP A 28 -3.02 -14.99 -12.18
C ASP A 28 -2.93 -16.51 -11.96
N GLU A 29 -1.75 -17.10 -12.17
CA GLU A 29 -1.51 -18.53 -11.90
C GLU A 29 -1.67 -18.87 -10.41
N LEU A 30 -1.17 -18.01 -9.52
CA LEU A 30 -1.34 -18.18 -8.07
C LEU A 30 -2.80 -18.03 -7.65
N TYR A 31 -3.50 -17.04 -8.19
CA TYR A 31 -4.92 -16.84 -7.92
C TYR A 31 -5.73 -18.08 -8.24
N ASP A 32 -5.52 -18.69 -9.41
CA ASP A 32 -6.22 -19.90 -9.82
C ASP A 32 -5.95 -21.11 -8.91
N ILE A 33 -4.81 -21.13 -8.22
CA ILE A 33 -4.45 -22.22 -7.28
C ILE A 33 -5.04 -21.96 -5.88
N ILE A 34 -5.02 -20.70 -5.39
CA ILE A 34 -5.30 -20.42 -3.98
C ILE A 34 -6.72 -19.91 -3.71
N ARG A 35 -7.44 -19.48 -4.74
CA ARG A 35 -8.80 -18.95 -4.57
C ARG A 35 -9.77 -20.01 -4.06
N GLU A 36 -10.69 -19.60 -3.23
CA GLU A 36 -11.86 -20.40 -2.82
C GLU A 36 -13.12 -19.77 -3.43
N GLY A 37 -13.67 -20.41 -4.48
CA GLY A 37 -14.64 -19.75 -5.35
C GLY A 37 -13.96 -18.61 -6.12
N ASP A 38 -14.45 -17.39 -5.96
CA ASP A 38 -13.83 -16.17 -6.50
C ASP A 38 -13.15 -15.32 -5.42
N GLU A 39 -13.11 -15.82 -4.19
CA GLU A 39 -12.58 -15.12 -3.02
C GLU A 39 -11.10 -15.46 -2.80
N MET A 40 -10.33 -14.51 -2.26
CA MET A 40 -8.97 -14.79 -1.83
C MET A 40 -8.53 -13.93 -0.63
N ALA A 41 -7.62 -14.50 0.16
CA ALA A 41 -6.78 -13.78 1.10
C ALA A 41 -5.33 -13.95 0.64
N PHE A 42 -4.74 -12.94 0.06
CA PHE A 42 -3.38 -12.98 -0.47
C PHE A 42 -2.48 -11.96 0.22
N CYS A 43 -2.47 -12.03 1.54
CA CYS A 43 -1.70 -11.07 2.31
C CYS A 43 -1.54 -11.58 3.74
N TYR A 44 -0.35 -11.43 4.30
CA TYR A 44 -0.11 -11.74 5.72
C TYR A 44 -0.72 -10.72 6.68
N PHE A 45 -1.34 -9.66 6.19
CA PHE A 45 -2.05 -8.65 6.98
C PHE A 45 -3.51 -9.01 7.29
N SER A 46 -3.87 -10.26 7.38
CA SER A 46 -5.21 -10.70 7.76
C SER A 46 -6.34 -10.05 6.94
N SER A 47 -6.08 -9.77 5.68
CA SER A 47 -7.04 -9.13 4.77
C SER A 47 -7.65 -10.15 3.82
N TRP A 48 -8.93 -9.97 3.51
CA TRP A 48 -9.71 -10.80 2.60
C TRP A 48 -10.53 -9.92 1.66
N ALA A 49 -10.80 -10.41 0.46
CA ALA A 49 -11.66 -9.74 -0.49
C ALA A 49 -12.47 -10.73 -1.35
N PRO A 50 -13.66 -10.32 -1.83
CA PRO A 50 -14.52 -11.16 -2.67
C PRO A 50 -14.09 -11.10 -4.16
N GLY A 51 -12.82 -11.22 -4.44
CA GLY A 51 -12.22 -11.14 -5.76
C GLY A 51 -10.71 -11.21 -5.70
N LYS A 52 -10.04 -10.88 -6.79
CA LYS A 52 -8.57 -10.79 -6.84
C LYS A 52 -8.09 -9.72 -5.87
N MET A 53 -7.22 -10.08 -4.94
CA MET A 53 -6.65 -9.17 -3.97
C MET A 53 -5.14 -9.23 -3.96
N SER A 54 -4.47 -8.10 -3.85
CA SER A 54 -3.03 -8.05 -3.67
C SER A 54 -2.59 -6.97 -2.69
N LYS A 55 -1.52 -7.28 -1.95
CA LYS A 55 -0.73 -6.29 -1.22
C LYS A 55 0.37 -5.76 -2.12
N LEU A 56 0.38 -4.46 -2.35
CA LEU A 56 1.37 -3.74 -3.13
C LEU A 56 2.36 -3.05 -2.22
N GLN A 57 3.62 -2.92 -2.65
CA GLN A 57 4.65 -2.19 -1.90
C GLN A 57 5.81 -1.74 -2.78
N SER A 58 6.60 -0.80 -2.28
CA SER A 58 7.87 -0.39 -2.85
C SER A 58 8.83 0.03 -1.73
N ASP A 59 9.61 -0.90 -1.20
CA ASP A 59 10.49 -0.66 -0.05
C ASP A 59 11.60 0.34 -0.37
N ILE A 60 12.05 0.37 -1.63
CA ILE A 60 13.05 1.34 -2.09
C ILE A 60 12.54 2.78 -2.07
N SER A 61 11.24 2.99 -1.97
CA SER A 61 10.63 4.32 -2.00
C SER A 61 11.13 5.25 -0.89
N THR A 62 11.55 4.72 0.24
CA THR A 62 12.17 5.51 1.34
C THR A 62 13.47 6.21 0.93
N MET A 63 14.09 5.80 -0.17
CA MET A 63 15.41 6.24 -0.63
C MET A 63 15.37 7.07 -1.91
N ILE A 64 14.19 7.33 -2.46
CA ILE A 64 14.01 8.08 -3.71
C ILE A 64 13.13 9.33 -3.47
N SER A 65 13.26 10.31 -4.36
CA SER A 65 12.44 11.52 -4.33
C SER A 65 10.98 11.24 -4.71
N GLU A 66 10.09 12.18 -4.42
CA GLU A 66 8.69 12.10 -4.89
C GLU A 66 8.61 12.08 -6.42
N ASP A 67 9.45 12.83 -7.13
CA ASP A 67 9.50 12.86 -8.58
C ASP A 67 9.94 11.51 -9.16
N ASP A 68 10.96 10.87 -8.57
CA ASP A 68 11.40 9.53 -8.96
C ASP A 68 10.31 8.48 -8.66
N TYR A 69 9.63 8.61 -7.54
CA TYR A 69 8.51 7.73 -7.22
C TYR A 69 7.40 7.84 -8.26
N ARG A 70 7.02 9.06 -8.64
CA ARG A 70 6.02 9.33 -9.68
C ARG A 70 6.42 8.80 -11.04
N ARG A 71 7.72 8.79 -11.35
CA ARG A 71 8.25 8.30 -12.61
C ARG A 71 8.40 6.78 -12.64
N PHE A 72 9.02 6.19 -11.61
CA PHE A 72 9.48 4.80 -11.65
C PHE A 72 8.63 3.82 -10.84
N VAL A 73 7.73 4.29 -9.97
CA VAL A 73 6.94 3.41 -9.09
C VAL A 73 5.44 3.58 -9.31
N GLN A 74 4.93 4.81 -9.21
CA GLN A 74 3.49 5.09 -9.28
C GLN A 74 2.80 4.51 -10.53
N PRO A 75 3.38 4.55 -11.76
CA PRO A 75 2.72 4.01 -12.95
C PRO A 75 2.44 2.51 -12.83
N PHE A 76 3.38 1.76 -12.26
CA PHE A 76 3.25 0.30 -12.08
C PHE A 76 2.26 -0.05 -10.97
N ILE A 77 2.28 0.70 -9.85
CA ILE A 77 1.27 0.54 -8.80
C ILE A 77 -0.13 0.84 -9.36
N ARG A 78 -0.28 1.89 -10.14
CA ARG A 78 -1.56 2.21 -10.81
C ARG A 78 -2.02 1.09 -11.73
N GLU A 79 -1.13 0.55 -12.57
CA GLU A 79 -1.47 -0.56 -13.46
C GLU A 79 -1.89 -1.81 -12.68
N GLN A 80 -1.23 -2.09 -11.55
CA GLN A 80 -1.62 -3.20 -10.66
C GLN A 80 -3.00 -2.95 -10.05
N CYS A 81 -3.30 -1.73 -9.58
CA CYS A 81 -4.61 -1.38 -9.07
C CYS A 81 -5.73 -1.48 -10.14
N GLN A 82 -5.42 -1.23 -11.41
CA GLN A 82 -6.39 -1.33 -12.51
C GLN A 82 -6.72 -2.78 -12.90
N LYS A 83 -5.79 -3.72 -12.66
CA LYS A 83 -5.94 -5.13 -13.06
C LYS A 83 -6.38 -6.05 -11.93
N ILE A 84 -6.27 -5.59 -10.68
CA ILE A 84 -6.59 -6.35 -9.48
C ILE A 84 -7.79 -5.68 -8.78
N ASP A 85 -8.82 -6.47 -8.46
CA ASP A 85 -10.09 -5.95 -7.96
C ASP A 85 -9.96 -5.21 -6.63
N TYR A 86 -9.08 -5.70 -5.73
CA TYR A 86 -8.86 -5.14 -4.40
C TYR A 86 -7.36 -5.03 -4.11
N THR A 87 -6.93 -3.83 -3.73
CA THR A 87 -5.52 -3.55 -3.50
C THR A 87 -5.28 -2.85 -2.17
N LEU A 88 -4.28 -3.32 -1.44
CA LEU A 88 -3.79 -2.76 -0.19
C LEU A 88 -2.31 -2.35 -0.39
N TYR A 89 -2.02 -1.06 -0.33
CA TYR A 89 -0.63 -0.60 -0.41
C TYR A 89 0.02 -0.59 0.98
N HIS A 90 1.15 -1.28 1.11
CA HIS A 90 1.98 -1.27 2.30
C HIS A 90 2.85 -0.02 2.31
N LEU A 91 2.49 0.95 3.14
CA LEU A 91 3.28 2.16 3.39
C LEU A 91 4.19 1.92 4.59
N ASP A 92 5.48 1.70 4.35
CA ASP A 92 6.43 1.27 5.36
C ASP A 92 7.40 2.38 5.76
N GLY A 93 7.30 2.77 7.01
CA GLY A 93 8.18 3.71 7.67
C GLY A 93 7.94 5.19 7.35
N VAL A 94 8.34 6.04 8.28
CA VAL A 94 8.19 7.50 8.16
C VAL A 94 8.90 8.08 6.93
N GLY A 95 9.95 7.41 6.47
CA GLY A 95 10.68 7.80 5.25
C GLY A 95 9.86 7.69 3.97
N ALA A 96 8.80 6.86 3.95
CA ALA A 96 7.94 6.70 2.78
C ALA A 96 6.71 7.64 2.77
N MET A 97 6.45 8.36 3.88
CA MET A 97 5.25 9.20 4.03
C MET A 97 5.14 10.32 2.99
N HIS A 98 6.27 10.81 2.46
CA HIS A 98 6.27 11.86 1.46
C HIS A 98 5.69 11.42 0.10
N HIS A 99 5.53 10.11 -0.13
CA HIS A 99 4.88 9.57 -1.32
C HIS A 99 3.34 9.44 -1.18
N LEU A 100 2.79 9.73 0.00
CA LEU A 100 1.34 9.64 0.21
C LEU A 100 0.52 10.44 -0.81
N PRO A 101 0.90 11.68 -1.21
CA PRO A 101 0.15 12.40 -2.24
C PRO A 101 0.06 11.61 -3.57
N ALA A 102 1.16 11.03 -4.02
CA ALA A 102 1.19 10.22 -5.23
C ALA A 102 0.32 8.95 -5.14
N LEU A 103 0.26 8.33 -3.95
CA LEU A 103 -0.61 7.17 -3.69
C LEU A 103 -2.09 7.56 -3.72
N LEU A 104 -2.46 8.69 -3.12
CA LEU A 104 -3.85 9.16 -3.07
C LEU A 104 -4.41 9.54 -4.46
N GLU A 105 -3.55 9.87 -5.42
CA GLU A 105 -3.91 10.14 -6.82
C GLU A 105 -4.25 8.88 -7.64
N ILE A 106 -4.00 7.68 -7.11
CA ILE A 106 -4.38 6.42 -7.77
C ILE A 106 -5.84 6.12 -7.38
N GLU A 107 -6.78 6.39 -8.29
CA GLU A 107 -8.21 6.25 -8.01
C GLU A 107 -8.58 4.81 -7.60
N GLU A 108 -8.01 3.83 -8.28
CA GLU A 108 -8.31 2.40 -8.11
C GLU A 108 -7.68 1.79 -6.86
N LEU A 109 -6.74 2.46 -6.18
CA LEU A 109 -6.19 1.98 -4.92
C LEU A 109 -7.26 2.00 -3.82
N ASN A 110 -7.53 0.85 -3.18
CA ASN A 110 -8.61 0.72 -2.21
C ASN A 110 -8.18 1.08 -0.78
N ALA A 111 -7.00 0.64 -0.36
CA ALA A 111 -6.58 0.80 1.03
C ALA A 111 -5.08 1.05 1.15
N ILE A 112 -4.68 1.69 2.24
CA ILE A 112 -3.29 1.88 2.65
C ILE A 112 -3.10 1.28 4.04
N GLN A 113 -2.16 0.35 4.17
CA GLN A 113 -1.70 -0.18 5.43
C GLN A 113 -0.50 0.65 5.89
N TRP A 114 -0.52 1.07 7.15
CA TRP A 114 0.56 1.85 7.76
C TRP A 114 1.41 1.02 8.71
N THR A 115 2.71 0.98 8.45
CA THR A 115 3.72 0.45 9.35
C THR A 115 4.67 1.57 9.76
N PRO A 116 4.70 1.97 11.04
CA PRO A 116 5.52 3.10 11.49
C PRO A 116 7.04 2.93 11.32
N GLY A 117 7.52 1.69 11.42
CA GLY A 117 8.95 1.38 11.36
C GLY A 117 9.61 1.31 12.75
N VAL A 118 10.88 0.92 12.76
CA VAL A 118 11.65 0.69 13.99
C VAL A 118 11.88 1.99 14.75
N GLY A 119 11.60 1.96 16.05
CA GLY A 119 11.79 3.12 16.95
C GLY A 119 10.61 4.09 16.97
N GLU A 120 9.59 3.86 16.17
CA GLU A 120 8.37 4.64 16.15
C GLU A 120 7.26 4.01 17.02
N PRO A 121 6.31 4.80 17.55
CA PRO A 121 5.15 4.25 18.24
C PRO A 121 4.28 3.46 17.27
N GLN A 122 3.57 2.45 17.80
CA GLN A 122 2.71 1.56 17.02
C GLN A 122 1.49 2.28 16.42
N GLY A 123 0.74 1.58 15.58
CA GLY A 123 -0.33 2.15 14.76
C GLY A 123 -1.49 2.79 15.52
N GLY A 124 -1.72 2.44 16.79
CA GLY A 124 -2.74 3.08 17.62
C GLY A 124 -2.37 4.47 18.17
N SER A 125 -1.11 4.87 18.04
CA SER A 125 -0.59 6.12 18.60
C SER A 125 -1.26 7.37 18.01
N PRO A 126 -1.57 8.39 18.84
CA PRO A 126 -2.06 9.68 18.37
C PRO A 126 -1.16 10.39 17.36
N LYS A 127 0.12 10.01 17.30
CA LYS A 127 1.08 10.51 16.31
C LYS A 127 0.60 10.32 14.87
N TRP A 128 -0.19 9.28 14.62
CA TRP A 128 -0.60 8.87 13.28
C TRP A 128 -2.01 9.31 12.89
N TYR A 129 -2.78 9.93 13.79
CA TYR A 129 -4.18 10.28 13.56
C TYR A 129 -4.37 11.21 12.35
N ASP A 130 -3.49 12.20 12.17
CA ASP A 130 -3.55 13.10 11.01
C ASP A 130 -3.21 12.39 9.69
N LEU A 131 -2.29 11.41 9.72
CA LEU A 131 -2.00 10.55 8.58
C LEU A 131 -3.25 9.76 8.19
N TYR A 132 -3.90 9.13 9.16
CA TYR A 132 -5.11 8.34 8.91
C TYR A 132 -6.26 9.19 8.37
N LYS A 133 -6.49 10.36 8.95
CA LYS A 133 -7.47 11.32 8.42
C LYS A 133 -7.18 11.70 6.97
N LYS A 134 -5.92 11.96 6.64
CA LYS A 134 -5.51 12.32 5.29
C LYS A 134 -5.78 11.18 4.30
N ILE A 135 -5.53 9.93 4.68
CA ILE A 135 -5.82 8.74 3.88
C ILE A 135 -7.33 8.59 3.67
N LEU A 136 -8.11 8.63 4.76
CA LEU A 136 -9.57 8.48 4.70
C LEU A 136 -10.24 9.61 3.90
N THR A 137 -9.82 10.86 4.09
CA THR A 137 -10.34 12.00 3.31
C THR A 137 -9.90 11.96 1.84
N GLY A 138 -8.78 11.28 1.54
CA GLY A 138 -8.34 10.96 0.19
C GLY A 138 -9.12 9.81 -0.46
N GLY A 139 -10.18 9.30 0.20
CA GLY A 139 -11.07 8.26 -0.35
C GLY A 139 -10.50 6.84 -0.27
N LYS A 140 -9.46 6.61 0.56
CA LYS A 140 -8.86 5.28 0.76
C LYS A 140 -9.17 4.77 2.15
N SER A 141 -9.35 3.45 2.29
CA SER A 141 -9.41 2.80 3.61
C SER A 141 -8.03 2.76 4.25
N ILE A 142 -8.00 2.67 5.58
CA ILE A 142 -6.76 2.54 6.35
C ILE A 142 -6.71 1.20 7.09
N MET A 143 -5.55 0.57 7.09
CA MET A 143 -5.23 -0.53 7.99
C MET A 143 -4.14 -0.09 8.96
N ALA A 144 -4.50 0.02 10.24
CA ALA A 144 -3.58 0.34 11.33
C ALA A 144 -3.21 -0.93 12.07
N CYS A 145 -1.90 -1.24 12.14
CA CYS A 145 -1.39 -2.44 12.76
C CYS A 145 -0.91 -2.21 14.19
N TRP A 146 -0.98 -3.27 14.99
CA TRP A 146 -0.52 -3.30 16.39
C TRP A 146 -1.20 -2.24 17.28
N VAL A 147 -2.51 -2.11 17.13
CA VAL A 147 -3.34 -1.24 17.97
C VAL A 147 -3.66 -1.95 19.27
N THR A 148 -3.40 -1.35 20.41
CA THR A 148 -3.77 -1.89 21.72
C THR A 148 -5.22 -1.59 22.08
N LEU A 149 -5.79 -2.35 23.00
CA LEU A 149 -7.18 -2.12 23.48
C LEU A 149 -7.40 -0.71 24.04
N ASP A 150 -6.39 -0.17 24.73
CA ASP A 150 -6.48 1.18 25.33
C ASP A 150 -6.43 2.29 24.25
N GLU A 151 -5.81 2.02 23.12
CA GLU A 151 -5.71 2.96 21.99
C GLU A 151 -6.94 2.93 21.07
N LEU A 152 -7.70 1.84 21.08
CA LEU A 152 -8.84 1.59 20.20
C LEU A 152 -9.87 2.73 20.24
N LYS A 153 -10.39 3.02 21.44
CA LYS A 153 -11.42 4.04 21.58
C LYS A 153 -10.94 5.45 21.23
N PRO A 154 -9.78 5.94 21.74
CA PRO A 154 -9.24 7.24 21.35
C PRO A 154 -9.00 7.37 19.85
N LEU A 155 -8.51 6.33 19.20
CA LEU A 155 -8.27 6.29 17.75
C LEU A 155 -9.60 6.46 16.99
N LEU A 156 -10.60 5.61 17.27
CA LEU A 156 -11.87 5.66 16.56
C LEU A 156 -12.68 6.92 16.85
N ASP A 157 -12.62 7.47 18.07
CA ASP A 157 -13.23 8.76 18.41
C ASP A 157 -12.65 9.91 17.56
N HIS A 158 -11.38 9.78 17.14
CA HIS A 158 -10.68 10.81 16.38
C HIS A 158 -10.84 10.69 14.87
N ILE A 159 -10.76 9.47 14.31
CA ILE A 159 -10.78 9.25 12.86
C ILE A 159 -12.11 8.70 12.32
N GLY A 160 -13.03 8.24 13.19
CA GLY A 160 -14.22 7.49 12.80
C GLY A 160 -13.93 6.00 12.63
N ALA A 161 -14.97 5.23 12.32
CA ALA A 161 -14.85 3.78 12.09
C ALA A 161 -14.97 3.39 10.61
N ASP A 162 -15.53 4.26 9.78
CA ASP A 162 -15.76 3.98 8.37
C ASP A 162 -14.42 3.91 7.60
N GLY A 163 -14.21 2.83 6.86
CA GLY A 163 -12.98 2.60 6.12
C GLY A 163 -11.76 2.25 6.98
N VAL A 164 -11.97 1.85 8.25
CA VAL A 164 -10.88 1.54 9.19
C VAL A 164 -10.83 0.04 9.46
N HIS A 165 -9.68 -0.57 9.18
CA HIS A 165 -9.32 -1.92 9.58
C HIS A 165 -8.23 -1.83 10.66
N LEU A 166 -8.40 -2.58 11.75
CA LEU A 166 -7.46 -2.58 12.88
C LEU A 166 -6.91 -3.99 13.10
N GLU A 167 -5.60 -4.10 13.12
CA GLU A 167 -4.88 -5.28 13.56
C GLU A 167 -4.35 -5.04 14.97
N MET A 168 -4.74 -5.92 15.92
CA MET A 168 -4.42 -5.80 17.34
C MET A 168 -3.42 -6.86 17.79
#